data_28a52dec267ec541201fcd2812b28f7e
#
_entry.id   28a52dec267ec541201fcd2812b28f7e
#
_cell.length_a   1.000
_cell.length_b   1.000
_cell.length_c   1.000
_cell.angle_alpha   90.00
_cell.angle_beta   90.00
_cell.angle_gamma   90.00
#
_symmetry.space_group_name_H-M   'P 1'
#
loop_
_entity.id
_entity.type
_entity.pdbx_description
1 polymer ?
#
loop_
_entity_poly.entity_id
_entity_poly.type
_entity_poly.pdbx_seq_one_letter_code
_entity_poly.pdbx_strand_id
1 'polypeptide(L)'
;MAKKYRVGVIGSTGRGNYGHGLDTVWREFPNTEVVAVADDNAGGLAKAVKRLGNPRGYADYRTMLDKETFDFVSICPRWLDQHRDMLVTAAESGVRGIYEEKPLCRTLREADEMVTACERNNVKCAVSHQTRYSPILDQVEQLIADGRIGRLLEFQLHGKEDNRGGGEDLWVLGTHVFDLTHHLAGYPLWCQGYARQGGEPVTASHVKPGNEGIGPLAGDNVGATYALPNEVSAHFRSVRRTAGNPNRFGLSIFGSEGVIKMTTGYLPSASFLPDGSWTPARTGKKWIPISSNGVGQAETLKDGGLHAGNVLAIRDLIAAVEQDRDPEASIRDARTALEMIVALFESHRQGGARVDFPLANRDNPLTQLTAK
;
A
#
# COMPACT_ATOMS: atom_id res chain seq x y z
N MET A 1 -34.05 2.95 -16.55
CA MET A 1 -33.22 2.76 -15.33
C MET A 1 -31.78 3.02 -15.73
N ALA A 2 -31.02 3.76 -14.92
CA ALA A 2 -29.60 3.92 -15.18
C ALA A 2 -28.92 2.54 -15.14
N LYS A 3 -27.99 2.26 -16.07
CA LYS A 3 -27.22 1.01 -16.13
C LYS A 3 -26.42 0.88 -14.84
N LYS A 4 -26.58 -0.22 -14.10
CA LYS A 4 -25.74 -0.55 -12.95
C LYS A 4 -24.46 -1.21 -13.43
N TYR A 5 -23.34 -0.84 -12.83
CA TYR A 5 -22.07 -1.53 -12.99
C TYR A 5 -22.11 -2.91 -12.35
N ARG A 6 -21.69 -3.91 -13.07
CA ARG A 6 -21.61 -5.30 -12.61
C ARG A 6 -20.28 -5.56 -11.94
N VAL A 7 -20.29 -6.05 -10.72
CA VAL A 7 -19.10 -6.29 -9.90
C VAL A 7 -18.92 -7.77 -9.60
N GLY A 8 -17.71 -8.27 -9.87
CA GLY A 8 -17.24 -9.58 -9.41
C GLY A 8 -16.38 -9.41 -8.14
N VAL A 9 -16.49 -10.36 -7.21
CA VAL A 9 -15.68 -10.38 -5.99
C VAL A 9 -14.89 -11.69 -5.93
N ILE A 10 -13.59 -11.59 -5.70
CA ILE A 10 -12.70 -12.75 -5.49
C ILE A 10 -12.25 -12.73 -4.04
N GLY A 11 -12.54 -13.80 -3.29
CA GLY A 11 -12.08 -14.05 -1.94
C GLY A 11 -11.28 -15.35 -1.87
N SER A 12 -10.63 -15.62 -0.75
CA SER A 12 -9.96 -16.90 -0.46
C SER A 12 -9.99 -17.17 1.05
N THR A 13 -11.02 -17.82 1.52
CA THR A 13 -11.21 -18.11 2.94
C THR A 13 -10.14 -19.07 3.47
N GLY A 14 -9.42 -18.63 4.52
CA GLY A 14 -8.26 -19.33 5.08
C GLY A 14 -6.93 -18.88 4.46
N ARG A 15 -6.95 -18.10 3.38
CA ARG A 15 -5.76 -17.54 2.72
C ARG A 15 -5.92 -16.02 2.50
N GLY A 16 -6.10 -15.28 3.58
CA GLY A 16 -6.30 -13.82 3.51
C GLY A 16 -7.76 -13.39 3.50
N ASN A 17 -8.69 -14.31 3.32
CA ASN A 17 -10.13 -14.07 3.36
C ASN A 17 -10.62 -13.03 2.35
N TYR A 18 -11.26 -11.96 2.84
CA TYR A 18 -11.83 -10.85 2.04
C TYR A 18 -11.19 -9.50 2.38
N GLY A 19 -9.94 -9.52 2.90
CA GLY A 19 -9.17 -8.33 3.23
C GLY A 19 -9.88 -7.36 4.18
N HIS A 20 -9.81 -6.09 3.87
CA HIS A 20 -10.25 -4.97 4.71
C HIS A 20 -11.62 -4.41 4.27
N GLY A 21 -12.54 -5.27 3.83
CA GLY A 21 -13.87 -4.87 3.39
C GLY A 21 -13.95 -4.47 1.92
N LEU A 22 -12.97 -4.92 1.11
CA LEU A 22 -12.98 -4.69 -0.33
C LEU A 22 -14.15 -5.36 -1.04
N ASP A 23 -14.72 -6.40 -0.43
CA ASP A 23 -15.89 -7.12 -0.94
C ASP A 23 -17.20 -6.37 -0.69
N THR A 24 -17.35 -5.70 0.45
CA THR A 24 -18.60 -5.09 0.88
C THR A 24 -18.77 -3.64 0.45
N VAL A 25 -17.68 -2.94 0.17
CA VAL A 25 -17.69 -1.50 -0.16
C VAL A 25 -18.55 -1.13 -1.37
N TRP A 26 -18.67 -2.01 -2.35
CA TRP A 26 -19.49 -1.81 -3.54
C TRP A 26 -20.98 -1.62 -3.25
N ARG A 27 -21.45 -2.09 -2.09
CA ARG A 27 -22.86 -1.96 -1.67
C ARG A 27 -23.24 -0.54 -1.24
N GLU A 28 -22.25 0.33 -1.04
CA GLU A 28 -22.47 1.75 -0.74
C GLU A 28 -22.89 2.57 -1.97
N PHE A 29 -22.74 1.98 -3.16
CA PHE A 29 -23.00 2.69 -4.43
C PHE A 29 -24.30 2.20 -5.08
N PRO A 30 -25.31 3.07 -5.26
CA PRO A 30 -26.58 2.67 -5.84
C PRO A 30 -26.48 2.26 -7.31
N ASN A 31 -25.41 2.68 -7.97
CA ASN A 31 -25.11 2.36 -9.39
C ASN A 31 -24.19 1.15 -9.55
N THR A 32 -23.90 0.38 -8.51
CA THR A 32 -23.16 -0.89 -8.59
C THR A 32 -24.00 -2.07 -8.10
N GLU A 33 -23.66 -3.26 -8.54
CA GLU A 33 -24.28 -4.51 -8.10
C GLU A 33 -23.24 -5.62 -8.09
N VAL A 34 -23.04 -6.25 -6.92
CA VAL A 34 -22.22 -7.47 -6.84
C VAL A 34 -23.05 -8.62 -7.40
N VAL A 35 -22.67 -9.08 -8.60
CA VAL A 35 -23.44 -10.11 -9.34
C VAL A 35 -22.87 -11.51 -9.19
N ALA A 36 -21.58 -11.62 -8.85
CA ALA A 36 -20.94 -12.91 -8.59
C ALA A 36 -19.83 -12.78 -7.53
N VAL A 37 -19.56 -13.89 -6.85
CA VAL A 37 -18.47 -14.03 -5.89
C VAL A 37 -17.81 -15.40 -6.04
N ALA A 38 -16.48 -15.43 -5.98
CA ALA A 38 -15.70 -16.67 -6.00
C ALA A 38 -14.92 -16.86 -4.69
N ASP A 39 -14.92 -18.09 -4.18
CA ASP A 39 -14.11 -18.53 -3.05
C ASP A 39 -13.95 -20.05 -3.13
N ASP A 40 -12.73 -20.56 -3.08
CA ASP A 40 -12.41 -22.00 -3.15
C ASP A 40 -12.84 -22.78 -1.89
N ASN A 41 -13.13 -22.07 -0.79
CA ASN A 41 -13.69 -22.63 0.43
C ASN A 41 -15.22 -22.56 0.42
N ALA A 42 -15.87 -23.74 0.35
CA ALA A 42 -17.34 -23.80 0.26
C ALA A 42 -18.08 -23.10 1.42
N GLY A 43 -17.55 -23.19 2.66
CA GLY A 43 -18.13 -22.51 3.82
C GLY A 43 -17.93 -21.00 3.77
N GLY A 44 -16.77 -20.56 3.28
CA GLY A 44 -16.45 -19.14 3.02
C GLY A 44 -17.35 -18.57 1.93
N LEU A 45 -17.49 -19.30 0.83
CA LEU A 45 -18.36 -18.92 -0.29
C LEU A 45 -19.81 -18.73 0.15
N ALA A 46 -20.38 -19.69 0.90
CA ALA A 46 -21.75 -19.58 1.39
C ALA A 46 -21.97 -18.35 2.28
N LYS A 47 -21.00 -18.01 3.15
CA LYS A 47 -21.02 -16.81 3.99
C LYS A 47 -20.90 -15.54 3.15
N ALA A 48 -20.03 -15.52 2.14
CA ALA A 48 -19.86 -14.39 1.25
C ALA A 48 -21.12 -14.13 0.39
N VAL A 49 -21.71 -15.16 -0.19
CA VAL A 49 -22.98 -15.06 -0.92
C VAL A 49 -24.06 -14.40 -0.07
N LYS A 50 -24.25 -14.88 1.19
CA LYS A 50 -25.23 -14.27 2.09
C LYS A 50 -24.90 -12.80 2.43
N ARG A 51 -23.63 -12.49 2.72
CA ARG A 51 -23.17 -11.13 3.08
C ARG A 51 -23.31 -10.13 1.93
N LEU A 52 -23.07 -10.59 0.70
CA LEU A 52 -23.04 -9.72 -0.48
C LEU A 52 -24.39 -9.55 -1.19
N GLY A 53 -25.47 -10.04 -0.61
CA GLY A 53 -26.83 -9.85 -1.15
C GLY A 53 -27.27 -10.94 -2.15
N ASN A 54 -26.77 -12.16 -1.95
CA ASN A 54 -27.02 -13.37 -2.74
C ASN A 54 -26.59 -13.31 -4.23
N PRO A 55 -25.35 -12.84 -4.52
CA PRO A 55 -24.78 -12.97 -5.86
C PRO A 55 -24.58 -14.45 -6.21
N ARG A 56 -24.32 -14.73 -7.50
CA ARG A 56 -23.97 -16.08 -7.92
C ARG A 56 -22.63 -16.52 -7.34
N GLY A 57 -22.59 -17.70 -6.69
CA GLY A 57 -21.38 -18.25 -6.08
C GLY A 57 -20.60 -19.16 -7.02
N TYR A 58 -19.27 -19.06 -6.99
CA TYR A 58 -18.35 -19.89 -7.76
C TYR A 58 -17.25 -20.43 -6.84
N ALA A 59 -16.87 -21.69 -7.00
CA ALA A 59 -15.74 -22.28 -6.28
C ALA A 59 -14.38 -21.90 -6.89
N ASP A 60 -14.36 -21.41 -8.13
CA ASP A 60 -13.16 -21.02 -8.85
C ASP A 60 -13.40 -19.68 -9.55
N TYR A 61 -12.51 -18.72 -9.31
CA TYR A 61 -12.61 -17.36 -9.86
C TYR A 61 -12.41 -17.33 -11.40
N ARG A 62 -11.63 -18.26 -11.97
CA ARG A 62 -11.45 -18.36 -13.42
C ARG A 62 -12.75 -18.74 -14.10
N THR A 63 -13.44 -19.73 -13.53
CA THR A 63 -14.77 -20.11 -13.99
C THR A 63 -15.79 -18.97 -13.86
N MET A 64 -15.69 -18.17 -12.78
CA MET A 64 -16.53 -16.97 -12.60
C MET A 64 -16.27 -15.94 -13.70
N LEU A 65 -15.00 -15.63 -13.97
CA LEU A 65 -14.60 -14.64 -14.98
C LEU A 65 -14.92 -15.08 -16.41
N ASP A 66 -14.90 -16.38 -16.69
CA ASP A 66 -15.27 -16.94 -18.00
C ASP A 66 -16.79 -16.90 -18.26
N LYS A 67 -17.60 -17.14 -17.23
CA LYS A 67 -19.07 -17.27 -17.35
C LYS A 67 -19.85 -15.96 -17.21
N GLU A 68 -19.26 -14.95 -16.59
CA GLU A 68 -19.92 -13.68 -16.29
C GLU A 68 -19.19 -12.51 -16.97
N THR A 69 -19.91 -11.44 -17.18
CA THR A 69 -19.34 -10.17 -17.63
C THR A 69 -19.37 -9.17 -16.49
N PHE A 70 -18.26 -8.50 -16.26
CA PHE A 70 -18.12 -7.50 -15.20
C PHE A 70 -17.65 -6.15 -15.76
N ASP A 71 -18.08 -5.07 -15.14
CA ASP A 71 -17.44 -3.76 -15.31
C ASP A 71 -16.24 -3.64 -14.34
N PHE A 72 -16.38 -4.17 -13.11
CA PHE A 72 -15.36 -4.14 -12.08
C PHE A 72 -15.16 -5.49 -11.40
N VAL A 73 -13.93 -5.73 -10.92
CA VAL A 73 -13.59 -6.88 -10.07
C VAL A 73 -12.86 -6.39 -8.82
N SER A 74 -13.24 -6.92 -7.65
CA SER A 74 -12.52 -6.75 -6.39
C SER A 74 -11.71 -7.99 -6.08
N ILE A 75 -10.39 -7.85 -5.92
CA ILE A 75 -9.48 -8.90 -5.51
C ILE A 75 -9.16 -8.69 -4.04
N CYS A 76 -9.75 -9.52 -3.17
CA CYS A 76 -9.84 -9.24 -1.75
C CYS A 76 -8.87 -10.02 -0.85
N PRO A 77 -8.26 -11.16 -1.22
CA PRO A 77 -7.38 -11.89 -0.32
C PRO A 77 -6.19 -11.05 0.12
N ARG A 78 -5.78 -11.14 1.41
CA ARG A 78 -4.56 -10.46 1.89
C ARG A 78 -3.28 -11.21 1.58
N TRP A 79 -3.38 -12.50 1.18
CA TRP A 79 -2.22 -13.32 0.86
C TRP A 79 -1.76 -13.05 -0.57
N LEU A 80 -0.49 -12.71 -0.72
CA LEU A 80 0.11 -12.17 -1.95
C LEU A 80 0.30 -13.20 -3.06
N ASP A 81 0.40 -14.47 -2.70
CA ASP A 81 0.83 -15.53 -3.61
C ASP A 81 -0.14 -15.84 -4.76
N GLN A 82 -1.35 -15.30 -4.71
CA GLN A 82 -2.36 -15.44 -5.76
C GLN A 82 -2.72 -14.12 -6.45
N HIS A 83 -2.28 -12.96 -5.95
CA HIS A 83 -2.64 -11.64 -6.48
C HIS A 83 -2.33 -11.51 -7.96
N ARG A 84 -1.10 -11.86 -8.36
CA ARG A 84 -0.67 -11.81 -9.76
C ARG A 84 -1.61 -12.59 -10.68
N ASP A 85 -1.93 -13.85 -10.36
CA ASP A 85 -2.76 -14.70 -11.20
C ASP A 85 -4.22 -14.22 -11.23
N MET A 86 -4.75 -13.77 -10.09
CA MET A 86 -6.12 -13.23 -10.01
C MET A 86 -6.25 -11.95 -10.83
N LEU A 87 -5.28 -11.01 -10.69
CA LEU A 87 -5.33 -9.74 -11.39
C LEU A 87 -5.13 -9.89 -12.90
N VAL A 88 -4.15 -10.67 -13.33
CA VAL A 88 -3.90 -10.90 -14.76
C VAL A 88 -5.12 -11.55 -15.43
N THR A 89 -5.69 -12.60 -14.80
CA THR A 89 -6.90 -13.26 -15.32
C THR A 89 -8.09 -12.28 -15.36
N ALA A 90 -8.27 -11.46 -14.34
CA ALA A 90 -9.33 -10.46 -14.32
C ALA A 90 -9.12 -9.39 -15.41
N ALA A 91 -7.89 -8.89 -15.59
CA ALA A 91 -7.58 -7.90 -16.62
C ALA A 91 -7.83 -8.43 -18.05
N GLU A 92 -7.58 -9.72 -18.27
CA GLU A 92 -7.81 -10.39 -19.57
C GLU A 92 -9.27 -10.75 -19.82
N SER A 93 -10.16 -10.71 -18.81
CA SER A 93 -11.58 -11.08 -18.94
C SER A 93 -12.49 -9.95 -19.48
N GLY A 94 -11.93 -8.78 -19.81
CA GLY A 94 -12.68 -7.65 -20.36
C GLY A 94 -13.29 -6.71 -19.32
N VAL A 95 -12.83 -6.77 -18.06
CA VAL A 95 -13.22 -5.79 -17.01
C VAL A 95 -12.64 -4.41 -17.33
N ARG A 96 -13.28 -3.37 -16.85
CA ARG A 96 -12.82 -1.98 -17.02
C ARG A 96 -11.99 -1.49 -15.84
N GLY A 97 -12.27 -2.02 -14.64
CA GLY A 97 -11.57 -1.62 -13.43
C GLY A 97 -11.38 -2.76 -12.44
N ILE A 98 -10.27 -2.69 -11.69
CA ILE A 98 -9.93 -3.66 -10.63
C ILE A 98 -9.64 -2.90 -9.34
N TYR A 99 -10.19 -3.37 -8.21
CA TYR A 99 -9.81 -2.93 -6.86
C TYR A 99 -9.05 -4.03 -6.17
N GLU A 100 -7.75 -3.80 -5.91
CA GLU A 100 -6.78 -4.79 -5.47
C GLU A 100 -6.40 -4.59 -4.00
N GLU A 101 -6.32 -5.68 -3.22
CA GLU A 101 -5.79 -5.63 -1.85
C GLU A 101 -4.27 -5.44 -1.86
N LYS A 102 -3.76 -4.72 -0.88
CA LYS A 102 -2.33 -4.48 -0.65
C LYS A 102 -1.71 -5.55 0.28
N PRO A 103 -0.40 -5.79 0.24
CA PRO A 103 0.60 -5.38 -0.73
C PRO A 103 0.35 -5.98 -2.11
N LEU A 104 0.90 -5.36 -3.15
CA LEU A 104 0.56 -5.71 -4.53
C LEU A 104 0.85 -7.17 -4.89
N CYS A 105 2.09 -7.64 -4.69
CA CYS A 105 2.54 -9.00 -5.02
C CYS A 105 3.92 -9.31 -4.39
N ARG A 106 4.54 -10.44 -4.76
CA ARG A 106 5.77 -10.96 -4.14
C ARG A 106 7.07 -10.51 -4.78
N THR A 107 7.05 -10.12 -6.06
CA THR A 107 8.25 -9.78 -6.82
C THR A 107 7.96 -8.66 -7.81
N LEU A 108 9.00 -7.96 -8.24
CA LEU A 108 8.87 -6.94 -9.29
C LEU A 108 8.50 -7.56 -10.64
N ARG A 109 8.90 -8.81 -10.91
CA ARG A 109 8.47 -9.53 -12.09
C ARG A 109 6.94 -9.71 -12.12
N GLU A 110 6.36 -10.16 -11.01
CA GLU A 110 4.89 -10.26 -10.86
C GLU A 110 4.22 -8.88 -11.05
N ALA A 111 4.77 -7.84 -10.43
CA ALA A 111 4.23 -6.49 -10.56
C ALA A 111 4.28 -5.97 -12.00
N ASP A 112 5.38 -6.22 -12.73
CA ASP A 112 5.51 -5.84 -14.14
C ASP A 112 4.49 -6.57 -15.02
N GLU A 113 4.24 -7.86 -14.77
CA GLU A 113 3.22 -8.65 -15.47
C GLU A 113 1.81 -8.11 -15.20
N MET A 114 1.51 -7.75 -13.93
CA MET A 114 0.22 -7.18 -13.52
C MET A 114 -0.02 -5.80 -14.18
N VAL A 115 0.99 -4.91 -14.14
CA VAL A 115 0.92 -3.60 -14.80
C VAL A 115 0.72 -3.78 -16.30
N THR A 116 1.52 -4.65 -16.95
CA THR A 116 1.43 -4.93 -18.37
C THR A 116 0.04 -5.47 -18.77
N ALA A 117 -0.55 -6.35 -17.96
CA ALA A 117 -1.89 -6.87 -18.22
C ALA A 117 -2.95 -5.76 -18.16
N CYS A 118 -2.87 -4.88 -17.17
CA CYS A 118 -3.77 -3.72 -17.07
C CYS A 118 -3.62 -2.78 -18.29
N GLU A 119 -2.38 -2.45 -18.67
CA GLU A 119 -2.10 -1.57 -19.81
C GLU A 119 -2.63 -2.12 -21.13
N ARG A 120 -2.32 -3.39 -21.42
CA ARG A 120 -2.73 -4.06 -22.66
C ARG A 120 -4.25 -4.12 -22.84
N ASN A 121 -4.99 -4.22 -21.74
CA ASN A 121 -6.45 -4.35 -21.75
C ASN A 121 -7.17 -3.05 -21.37
N ASN A 122 -6.45 -1.94 -21.22
CA ASN A 122 -6.98 -0.64 -20.76
C ASN A 122 -7.77 -0.73 -19.46
N VAL A 123 -7.30 -1.52 -18.50
CA VAL A 123 -7.92 -1.71 -17.18
C VAL A 123 -7.35 -0.71 -16.19
N LYS A 124 -8.21 0.02 -15.49
CA LYS A 124 -7.80 0.91 -14.40
C LYS A 124 -7.74 0.08 -13.11
N CYS A 125 -6.61 0.09 -12.44
CA CYS A 125 -6.43 -0.68 -11.21
C CYS A 125 -6.08 0.25 -10.04
N ALA A 126 -6.96 0.30 -9.03
CA ALA A 126 -6.72 0.94 -7.75
C ALA A 126 -6.26 -0.09 -6.72
N VAL A 127 -5.21 0.23 -5.96
CA VAL A 127 -4.71 -0.60 -4.87
C VAL A 127 -5.13 0.01 -3.53
N SER A 128 -5.47 -0.82 -2.54
CA SER A 128 -6.08 -0.39 -1.27
C SER A 128 -5.11 0.35 -0.32
N HIS A 129 -4.47 1.41 -0.81
CA HIS A 129 -3.70 2.38 -0.03
C HIS A 129 -4.61 3.52 0.44
N GLN A 130 -5.47 3.26 1.45
CA GLN A 130 -6.56 4.17 1.85
C GLN A 130 -6.10 5.57 2.28
N THR A 131 -4.83 5.74 2.72
CA THR A 131 -4.30 7.05 3.09
C THR A 131 -4.22 8.01 1.90
N ARG A 132 -4.10 7.50 0.65
CA ARG A 132 -4.12 8.29 -0.58
C ARG A 132 -5.45 9.03 -0.82
N TYR A 133 -6.51 8.56 -0.17
CA TYR A 133 -7.85 9.15 -0.22
C TYR A 133 -8.20 9.92 1.06
N SER A 134 -7.21 10.21 1.88
CA SER A 134 -7.42 10.91 3.15
C SER A 134 -7.53 12.43 2.93
N PRO A 135 -8.59 13.08 3.40
CA PRO A 135 -8.68 14.54 3.36
C PRO A 135 -7.62 15.22 4.24
N ILE A 136 -6.98 14.48 5.16
CA ILE A 136 -5.83 14.98 5.93
C ILE A 136 -4.58 14.96 5.06
N LEU A 137 -4.42 14.00 4.14
CA LEU A 137 -3.32 14.01 3.17
C LEU A 137 -3.42 15.24 2.26
N ASP A 138 -4.62 15.61 1.79
CA ASP A 138 -4.83 16.85 1.00
C ASP A 138 -4.31 18.08 1.75
N GLN A 139 -4.53 18.16 3.07
CA GLN A 139 -4.00 19.25 3.90
C GLN A 139 -2.47 19.21 4.04
N VAL A 140 -1.88 18.01 4.11
CA VAL A 140 -0.43 17.85 4.13
C VAL A 140 0.19 18.28 2.80
N GLU A 141 -0.38 17.87 1.69
CA GLU A 141 0.03 18.28 0.35
C GLU A 141 -0.05 19.80 0.17
N GLN A 142 -1.14 20.40 0.62
CA GLN A 142 -1.32 21.86 0.57
C GLN A 142 -0.26 22.58 1.40
N LEU A 143 0.06 22.09 2.61
CA LEU A 143 1.13 22.68 3.45
C LEU A 143 2.50 22.63 2.76
N ILE A 144 2.79 21.54 2.05
CA ILE A 144 4.03 21.38 1.29
C ILE A 144 4.02 22.35 0.08
N ALA A 145 2.95 22.34 -0.69
CA ALA A 145 2.80 23.18 -1.89
C ALA A 145 2.84 24.68 -1.58
N ASP A 146 2.25 25.12 -0.47
CA ASP A 146 2.27 26.49 0.01
C ASP A 146 3.62 26.90 0.64
N GLY A 147 4.60 26.00 0.68
CA GLY A 147 5.91 26.26 1.28
C GLY A 147 5.88 26.43 2.81
N ARG A 148 4.82 25.96 3.50
CA ARG A 148 4.66 26.15 4.96
C ARG A 148 5.70 25.41 5.79
N ILE A 149 6.35 24.39 5.22
CA ILE A 149 7.50 23.71 5.83
C ILE A 149 8.83 24.11 5.19
N GLY A 150 8.82 25.08 4.26
CA GLY A 150 9.99 25.48 3.46
C GLY A 150 10.37 24.40 2.43
N ARG A 151 11.66 24.31 2.10
CA ARG A 151 12.19 23.28 1.19
C ARG A 151 12.08 21.91 1.86
N LEU A 152 11.52 20.91 1.18
CA LEU A 152 11.45 19.53 1.62
C LEU A 152 12.88 18.94 1.71
N LEU A 153 13.21 18.28 2.80
CA LEU A 153 14.55 17.77 3.08
C LEU A 153 14.59 16.27 3.33
N GLU A 154 13.72 15.77 4.22
CA GLU A 154 13.84 14.40 4.74
C GLU A 154 12.50 13.81 5.11
N PHE A 155 12.38 12.48 4.92
CA PHE A 155 11.31 11.64 5.47
C PHE A 155 11.89 10.62 6.47
N GLN A 156 11.25 10.45 7.61
CA GLN A 156 11.50 9.36 8.54
C GLN A 156 10.28 8.45 8.58
N LEU A 157 10.48 7.17 8.25
CA LEU A 157 9.42 6.19 8.01
C LEU A 157 9.55 5.05 9.02
N HIS A 158 8.42 4.65 9.60
CA HIS A 158 8.36 3.53 10.54
C HIS A 158 7.21 2.58 10.22
N GLY A 159 7.47 1.27 10.35
CA GLY A 159 6.43 0.25 10.45
C GLY A 159 5.80 0.22 11.85
N LYS A 160 5.00 -0.80 12.13
CA LYS A 160 4.40 -0.99 13.47
C LYS A 160 5.41 -1.46 14.52
N GLU A 161 6.44 -2.17 14.08
CA GLU A 161 7.50 -2.71 14.94
C GLU A 161 6.97 -3.65 16.05
N ASP A 162 5.80 -4.26 15.82
CA ASP A 162 5.20 -5.27 16.69
C ASP A 162 5.91 -6.64 16.53
N ASN A 163 5.22 -7.74 16.70
CA ASN A 163 5.77 -9.08 16.47
C ASN A 163 6.20 -9.36 15.03
N ARG A 164 5.74 -8.55 14.05
CA ARG A 164 6.12 -8.60 12.64
C ARG A 164 7.35 -7.75 12.31
N GLY A 165 7.81 -6.90 13.22
CA GLY A 165 8.94 -5.98 13.00
C GLY A 165 10.08 -6.59 12.22
N GLY A 166 10.76 -5.80 11.42
CA GLY A 166 11.76 -6.22 10.43
C GLY A 166 11.18 -6.45 9.04
N GLY A 167 11.58 -7.53 8.39
CA GLY A 167 11.23 -7.81 7.00
C GLY A 167 9.74 -7.96 6.73
N GLU A 168 8.98 -8.61 7.63
CA GLU A 168 7.53 -8.76 7.47
C GLU A 168 6.81 -7.41 7.57
N ASP A 169 7.19 -6.59 8.51
CA ASP A 169 6.66 -5.24 8.71
C ASP A 169 6.98 -4.34 7.49
N LEU A 170 8.19 -4.48 6.93
CA LEU A 170 8.59 -3.80 5.70
C LEU A 170 7.64 -4.13 4.54
N TRP A 171 7.26 -5.40 4.35
CA TRP A 171 6.34 -5.82 3.29
C TRP A 171 4.91 -5.35 3.55
N VAL A 172 4.33 -5.71 4.70
CA VAL A 172 2.89 -5.59 4.96
C VAL A 172 2.49 -4.17 5.31
N LEU A 173 3.37 -3.41 5.94
CA LEU A 173 3.11 -2.07 6.47
C LEU A 173 3.98 -1.00 5.82
N GLY A 174 5.23 -1.32 5.47
CA GLY A 174 6.12 -0.42 4.74
C GLY A 174 5.52 0.05 3.41
N THR A 175 4.74 -0.79 2.73
CA THR A 175 4.03 -0.42 1.50
C THR A 175 3.25 0.89 1.61
N HIS A 176 2.59 1.16 2.75
CA HIS A 176 1.81 2.39 2.97
C HIS A 176 2.70 3.63 3.08
N VAL A 177 3.81 3.55 3.82
CA VAL A 177 4.68 4.70 4.02
C VAL A 177 5.57 4.97 2.80
N PHE A 178 5.93 3.93 2.02
CA PHE A 178 6.64 4.12 0.76
C PHE A 178 5.74 4.70 -0.33
N ASP A 179 4.47 4.26 -0.40
CA ASP A 179 3.47 4.83 -1.30
C ASP A 179 3.30 6.35 -1.05
N LEU A 180 3.15 6.77 0.21
CA LEU A 180 3.08 8.18 0.57
C LEU A 180 4.39 8.94 0.26
N THR A 181 5.54 8.30 0.48
CA THR A 181 6.83 8.96 0.29
C THR A 181 7.09 9.29 -1.18
N HIS A 182 6.91 8.33 -2.09
CA HIS A 182 7.12 8.62 -3.50
C HIS A 182 6.01 9.50 -4.09
N HIS A 183 4.80 9.44 -3.55
CA HIS A 183 3.73 10.35 -3.92
C HIS A 183 4.07 11.82 -3.59
N LEU A 184 4.59 12.08 -2.38
CA LEU A 184 4.91 13.43 -1.92
C LEU A 184 6.24 13.97 -2.45
N ALA A 185 7.19 13.11 -2.80
CA ALA A 185 8.56 13.52 -3.13
C ALA A 185 9.08 13.00 -4.49
N GLY A 186 8.27 12.20 -5.20
CA GLY A 186 8.62 11.67 -6.52
C GLY A 186 9.31 10.31 -6.49
N TYR A 187 9.58 9.79 -7.68
CA TYR A 187 10.16 8.47 -7.89
C TYR A 187 11.58 8.38 -7.31
N PRO A 188 11.94 7.30 -6.55
CA PRO A 188 13.25 7.19 -5.92
C PRO A 188 14.37 7.05 -6.95
N LEU A 189 15.56 7.57 -6.61
CA LEU A 189 16.75 7.57 -7.47
C LEU A 189 17.68 6.39 -7.14
N TRP A 190 17.90 6.14 -5.85
CA TRP A 190 18.70 5.02 -5.36
C TRP A 190 18.34 4.64 -3.92
N CYS A 191 18.74 3.44 -3.53
CA CYS A 191 18.60 2.92 -2.17
C CYS A 191 19.93 2.35 -1.65
N GLN A 192 20.14 2.48 -0.33
CA GLN A 192 21.17 1.76 0.42
C GLN A 192 20.55 1.21 1.69
N GLY A 193 20.64 -0.11 1.91
CA GLY A 193 19.94 -0.76 3.01
C GLY A 193 20.65 -1.97 3.60
N TYR A 194 20.14 -2.39 4.75
CA TYR A 194 20.62 -3.58 5.45
C TYR A 194 19.46 -4.40 6.02
N ALA A 195 19.71 -5.71 6.20
CA ALA A 195 18.85 -6.60 6.95
C ALA A 195 19.71 -7.40 7.98
N ARG A 196 19.24 -7.48 9.22
CA ARG A 196 19.88 -8.25 10.29
C ARG A 196 18.89 -9.23 10.90
N GLN A 197 19.42 -10.35 11.40
CA GLN A 197 18.68 -11.36 12.14
C GLN A 197 19.48 -11.72 13.40
N GLY A 198 18.90 -11.48 14.59
CA GLY A 198 19.61 -11.71 15.85
C GLY A 198 20.87 -10.89 16.02
N GLY A 199 20.97 -9.70 15.42
CA GLY A 199 22.13 -8.83 15.44
C GLY A 199 23.15 -9.04 14.30
N GLU A 200 23.13 -10.20 13.64
CA GLU A 200 24.03 -10.54 12.54
C GLU A 200 23.43 -10.18 11.17
N PRO A 201 24.23 -9.92 10.14
CA PRO A 201 23.73 -9.74 8.77
C PRO A 201 22.91 -10.95 8.32
N VAL A 202 21.81 -10.71 7.60
CA VAL A 202 21.00 -11.78 7.03
C VAL A 202 21.81 -12.54 5.96
N THR A 203 21.75 -13.87 6.04
CA THR A 203 22.35 -14.80 5.05
C THR A 203 21.28 -15.77 4.57
N ALA A 204 21.61 -16.62 3.61
CA ALA A 204 20.68 -17.63 3.08
C ALA A 204 20.08 -18.53 4.18
N SER A 205 20.84 -18.82 5.25
CA SER A 205 20.37 -19.66 6.37
C SER A 205 19.25 -19.03 7.21
N HIS A 206 19.08 -17.70 7.14
CA HIS A 206 18.05 -16.98 7.85
C HIS A 206 16.72 -16.88 7.05
N VAL A 207 16.78 -17.15 5.75
CA VAL A 207 15.61 -17.02 4.86
C VAL A 207 14.62 -18.15 5.12
N LYS A 208 13.37 -17.77 5.35
CA LYS A 208 12.24 -18.70 5.62
C LYS A 208 11.02 -18.22 4.84
N PRO A 209 10.02 -19.09 4.61
CA PRO A 209 8.73 -18.65 4.12
C PRO A 209 8.13 -17.59 5.06
N GLY A 210 7.76 -16.44 4.52
CA GLY A 210 7.05 -15.40 5.24
C GLY A 210 5.57 -15.73 5.42
N ASN A 211 4.92 -15.04 6.36
CA ASN A 211 3.47 -15.13 6.52
C ASN A 211 2.74 -14.52 5.32
N GLU A 212 1.43 -14.70 5.25
CA GLU A 212 0.55 -14.09 4.24
C GLU A 212 0.99 -14.31 2.79
N GLY A 213 1.69 -15.42 2.51
CA GLY A 213 2.12 -15.75 1.15
C GLY A 213 3.21 -14.83 0.57
N ILE A 214 3.93 -14.06 1.39
CA ILE A 214 5.00 -13.13 0.97
C ILE A 214 6.12 -13.86 0.19
N GLY A 215 6.32 -15.16 0.46
CA GLY A 215 7.44 -15.92 -0.08
C GLY A 215 8.68 -15.83 0.82
N PRO A 216 9.90 -15.92 0.25
CA PRO A 216 11.15 -15.86 1.02
C PRO A 216 11.29 -14.55 1.80
N LEU A 217 11.52 -14.65 3.11
CA LEU A 217 11.61 -13.53 4.01
C LEU A 217 12.67 -13.74 5.08
N ALA A 218 13.33 -12.68 5.53
CA ALA A 218 14.28 -12.67 6.63
C ALA A 218 14.40 -11.27 7.25
N GLY A 219 15.06 -11.21 8.41
CA GLY A 219 15.38 -9.98 9.10
C GLY A 219 14.38 -9.61 10.19
N ASP A 220 14.90 -9.43 11.41
CA ASP A 220 14.17 -8.88 12.55
C ASP A 220 14.53 -7.41 12.83
N ASN A 221 15.53 -6.88 12.11
CA ASN A 221 15.95 -5.49 12.11
C ASN A 221 16.37 -5.12 10.67
N VAL A 222 15.63 -4.23 10.05
CA VAL A 222 15.90 -3.75 8.70
C VAL A 222 15.89 -2.23 8.66
N GLY A 223 16.70 -1.66 7.77
CA GLY A 223 16.72 -0.22 7.56
C GLY A 223 17.31 0.14 6.20
N ALA A 224 16.87 1.26 5.66
CA ALA A 224 17.37 1.78 4.40
C ALA A 224 17.26 3.30 4.31
N THR A 225 18.17 3.88 3.52
CA THR A 225 18.11 5.26 3.04
C THR A 225 17.82 5.25 1.55
N TYR A 226 16.91 6.13 1.13
CA TYR A 226 16.54 6.37 -0.26
C TYR A 226 16.88 7.81 -0.62
N ALA A 227 17.45 8.02 -1.79
CA ALA A 227 17.50 9.36 -2.39
C ALA A 227 16.28 9.55 -3.29
N LEU A 228 15.70 10.71 -3.21
CA LEU A 228 14.55 11.18 -3.98
C LEU A 228 14.95 12.41 -4.79
N PRO A 229 14.13 12.86 -5.75
CA PRO A 229 14.40 14.12 -6.46
C PRO A 229 14.62 15.32 -5.53
N ASN A 230 15.23 16.37 -6.04
CA ASN A 230 15.47 17.63 -5.34
C ASN A 230 16.25 17.51 -4.03
N GLU A 231 17.22 16.57 -3.97
CA GLU A 231 18.07 16.31 -2.80
C GLU A 231 17.32 15.85 -1.55
N VAL A 232 16.10 15.35 -1.70
CA VAL A 232 15.32 14.81 -0.58
C VAL A 232 15.81 13.40 -0.24
N SER A 233 15.89 13.09 1.06
CA SER A 233 16.19 11.74 1.55
C SER A 233 14.99 11.12 2.27
N ALA A 234 14.90 9.79 2.26
CA ALA A 234 13.95 9.06 3.07
C ALA A 234 14.65 7.93 3.84
N HIS A 235 14.29 7.74 5.10
CA HIS A 235 14.89 6.75 5.98
C HIS A 235 13.83 5.84 6.55
N PHE A 236 13.87 4.56 6.19
CA PHE A 236 12.99 3.54 6.75
C PHE A 236 13.71 2.72 7.78
N ARG A 237 13.01 2.41 8.87
CA ARG A 237 13.48 1.45 9.87
C ARG A 237 12.32 0.65 10.44
N SER A 238 12.57 -0.65 10.68
CA SER A 238 11.68 -1.52 11.44
C SER A 238 12.49 -2.53 12.25
N VAL A 239 12.16 -2.64 13.53
CA VAL A 239 12.80 -3.57 14.47
C VAL A 239 11.72 -4.36 15.20
N ARG A 240 11.86 -5.69 15.24
CA ARG A 240 10.87 -6.57 15.86
C ARG A 240 10.72 -6.32 17.34
N ARG A 241 9.46 -6.24 17.81
CA ARG A 241 9.08 -6.09 19.23
C ARG A 241 9.64 -4.83 19.91
N THR A 242 9.77 -3.75 19.15
CA THR A 242 10.16 -2.43 19.68
C THR A 242 9.04 -1.40 19.55
N ALA A 243 7.83 -1.84 19.22
CA ALA A 243 6.66 -0.97 19.11
C ALA A 243 6.48 -0.13 20.40
N GLY A 244 6.24 1.15 20.23
CA GLY A 244 5.74 2.01 21.29
C GLY A 244 4.23 1.79 21.53
N ASN A 245 3.70 2.44 22.57
CA ASN A 245 2.27 2.53 22.81
C ASN A 245 1.89 4.02 23.01
N PRO A 246 1.19 4.68 22.05
CA PRO A 246 0.86 4.16 20.71
C PRO A 246 2.10 3.82 19.87
N ASN A 247 1.91 2.97 18.84
CA ASN A 247 3.01 2.61 17.95
C ASN A 247 3.43 3.79 17.05
N ARG A 248 4.61 3.67 16.41
CA ARG A 248 5.21 4.71 15.56
C ARG A 248 4.84 4.62 14.09
N PHE A 249 3.91 3.75 13.73
CA PHE A 249 3.56 3.50 12.33
C PHE A 249 3.10 4.76 11.62
N GLY A 250 3.88 5.21 10.66
CA GLY A 250 3.65 6.46 9.94
C GLY A 250 4.96 7.09 9.47
N LEU A 251 4.89 8.39 9.23
CA LEU A 251 6.02 9.16 8.73
C LEU A 251 6.14 10.54 9.38
N SER A 252 7.36 11.05 9.41
CA SER A 252 7.68 12.45 9.70
C SER A 252 8.31 13.06 8.46
N ILE A 253 7.86 14.25 8.07
CA ILE A 253 8.29 15.01 6.91
C ILE A 253 8.99 16.26 7.41
N PHE A 254 10.27 16.41 7.11
CA PHE A 254 11.11 17.50 7.58
C PHE A 254 11.37 18.47 6.42
N GLY A 255 11.04 19.71 6.63
CA GLY A 255 11.38 20.82 5.75
C GLY A 255 12.28 21.84 6.44
N SER A 256 12.85 22.77 5.67
CA SER A 256 13.77 23.79 6.19
C SER A 256 13.11 24.76 7.20
N GLU A 257 11.76 24.83 7.24
CA GLU A 257 11.03 25.76 8.12
C GLU A 257 9.97 25.09 8.99
N GLY A 258 9.79 23.78 8.88
CA GLY A 258 8.82 23.05 9.69
C GLY A 258 8.87 21.55 9.55
N VAL A 259 8.06 20.86 10.37
CA VAL A 259 7.94 19.42 10.38
C VAL A 259 6.46 19.03 10.37
N ILE A 260 6.12 18.02 9.57
CA ILE A 260 4.81 17.36 9.63
C ILE A 260 5.01 15.94 10.15
N LYS A 261 4.15 15.49 11.06
CA LYS A 261 4.05 14.09 11.49
C LYS A 261 2.68 13.57 11.17
N MET A 262 2.60 12.37 10.59
CA MET A 262 1.32 11.70 10.35
C MET A 262 1.43 10.17 10.48
N THR A 263 0.35 9.55 10.95
CA THR A 263 0.14 8.11 10.88
C THR A 263 -0.43 7.71 9.52
N THR A 264 -0.85 6.47 9.36
CA THR A 264 -1.52 5.99 8.15
C THR A 264 -3.00 5.70 8.42
N GLY A 265 -3.81 5.60 7.38
CA GLY A 265 -5.25 5.33 7.46
C GLY A 265 -6.08 6.42 6.79
N TYR A 266 -7.39 6.32 6.86
CA TYR A 266 -8.30 7.30 6.24
C TYR A 266 -8.34 8.64 6.98
N LEU A 267 -8.45 8.63 8.32
CA LEU A 267 -8.28 9.82 9.14
C LEU A 267 -7.06 9.62 10.05
N PRO A 268 -5.84 9.75 9.51
CA PRO A 268 -4.63 9.59 10.29
C PRO A 268 -4.48 10.71 11.31
N SER A 269 -3.89 10.44 12.45
CA SER A 269 -3.40 11.50 13.32
C SER A 269 -2.30 12.26 12.59
N ALA A 270 -2.44 13.57 12.45
CA ALA A 270 -1.44 14.42 11.82
C ALA A 270 -1.24 15.71 12.60
N SER A 271 -0.02 16.25 12.54
CA SER A 271 0.34 17.52 13.20
C SER A 271 1.47 18.24 12.47
N PHE A 272 1.44 19.56 12.54
CA PHE A 272 2.41 20.47 11.95
C PHE A 272 3.17 21.23 13.05
N LEU A 273 4.48 21.30 12.92
CA LEU A 273 5.37 22.14 13.75
C LEU A 273 5.98 23.23 12.86
N PRO A 274 5.60 24.53 13.01
CA PRO A 274 6.17 25.65 12.26
C PRO A 274 7.51 26.10 12.88
N ASP A 275 8.54 25.24 12.79
CA ASP A 275 9.84 25.45 13.45
C ASP A 275 10.97 24.87 12.62
N GLY A 276 11.74 25.72 11.96
CA GLY A 276 12.89 25.32 11.15
C GLY A 276 14.06 24.75 11.95
N SER A 277 14.06 24.90 13.30
CA SER A 277 15.05 24.24 14.15
C SER A 277 14.70 22.80 14.53
N TRP A 278 13.45 22.36 14.27
CA TRP A 278 12.86 21.07 14.64
C TRP A 278 12.91 20.77 16.15
N THR A 279 13.21 21.78 16.97
CA THR A 279 13.42 21.65 18.42
C THR A 279 12.46 22.53 19.22
N PRO A 280 11.18 22.16 19.29
CA PRO A 280 10.12 22.98 19.91
C PRO A 280 10.41 23.28 21.39
N ALA A 281 11.16 22.41 22.08
CA ALA A 281 11.57 22.67 23.46
C ALA A 281 12.52 23.88 23.62
N ARG A 282 13.26 24.25 22.56
CA ARG A 282 14.15 25.41 22.55
C ARG A 282 13.48 26.68 22.06
N THR A 283 12.59 26.55 21.09
CA THR A 283 11.92 27.70 20.43
C THR A 283 10.61 28.10 21.10
N GLY A 284 10.02 27.23 21.92
CA GLY A 284 8.69 27.42 22.47
C GLY A 284 7.56 27.21 21.45
N LYS A 285 7.89 26.87 20.20
CA LYS A 285 6.90 26.52 19.17
C LYS A 285 6.12 25.26 19.57
N LYS A 286 4.88 25.13 19.09
CA LYS A 286 4.00 24.01 19.46
C LYS A 286 3.58 23.25 18.21
N TRP A 287 3.35 21.96 18.37
CA TRP A 287 2.67 21.12 17.41
C TRP A 287 1.21 21.58 17.27
N ILE A 288 0.78 21.76 16.06
CA ILE A 288 -0.59 22.18 15.71
C ILE A 288 -1.26 20.97 15.05
N PRO A 289 -2.40 20.47 15.54
CA PRO A 289 -3.12 19.37 14.89
C PRO A 289 -3.53 19.76 13.45
N ILE A 290 -3.51 18.76 12.56
CA ILE A 290 -4.07 18.85 11.21
C ILE A 290 -5.33 17.97 11.19
N SER A 291 -6.45 18.54 10.77
CA SER A 291 -7.71 17.84 10.54
C SER A 291 -8.11 17.93 9.07
N SER A 292 -9.18 17.27 8.69
CA SER A 292 -9.79 17.40 7.35
C SER A 292 -10.23 18.84 7.03
N ASN A 293 -10.43 19.68 8.06
CA ASN A 293 -10.84 21.08 7.93
C ASN A 293 -9.67 22.07 7.94
N GLY A 294 -8.42 21.58 8.09
CA GLY A 294 -7.23 22.40 8.08
C GLY A 294 -6.40 22.37 9.37
N VAL A 295 -5.32 23.14 9.36
CA VAL A 295 -4.38 23.26 10.49
C VAL A 295 -5.02 23.98 11.65
N GLY A 296 -4.98 23.38 12.85
CA GLY A 296 -5.54 23.95 14.07
C GLY A 296 -7.09 23.93 14.14
N GLN A 297 -7.73 23.34 13.14
CA GLN A 297 -9.19 23.20 13.13
C GLN A 297 -9.62 21.88 13.77
N ALA A 298 -10.83 21.86 14.33
CA ALA A 298 -11.40 20.64 14.88
C ALA A 298 -11.78 19.64 13.76
N GLU A 299 -11.56 18.34 13.98
CA GLU A 299 -12.03 17.31 13.07
C GLU A 299 -13.56 17.17 13.18
N THR A 300 -14.25 17.20 12.04
CA THR A 300 -15.71 17.08 11.96
C THR A 300 -16.19 15.75 11.39
N LEU A 301 -15.30 15.03 10.68
CA LEU A 301 -15.59 13.70 10.16
C LEU A 301 -15.60 12.68 11.31
N LYS A 302 -16.63 11.82 11.33
CA LYS A 302 -16.82 10.85 12.41
C LYS A 302 -16.36 9.45 12.06
N ASP A 303 -16.39 9.10 10.77
CA ASP A 303 -15.96 7.79 10.28
C ASP A 303 -14.49 7.86 9.88
N GLY A 304 -13.63 7.40 10.77
CA GLY A 304 -12.18 7.27 10.56
C GLY A 304 -11.74 5.87 10.13
N GLY A 305 -12.70 4.96 9.88
CA GLY A 305 -12.40 3.57 9.54
C GLY A 305 -11.88 3.38 8.12
N LEU A 306 -11.24 2.23 7.88
CA LEU A 306 -10.74 1.86 6.54
C LEU A 306 -11.85 1.80 5.50
N HIS A 307 -13.10 1.52 5.92
CA HIS A 307 -14.26 1.47 5.03
C HIS A 307 -14.50 2.81 4.33
N ALA A 308 -14.43 3.93 5.04
CA ALA A 308 -14.59 5.25 4.44
C ALA A 308 -13.53 5.53 3.36
N GLY A 309 -12.27 5.15 3.59
CA GLY A 309 -11.22 5.21 2.58
C GLY A 309 -11.52 4.34 1.36
N ASN A 310 -12.03 3.12 1.56
CA ASN A 310 -12.44 2.25 0.47
C ASN A 310 -13.59 2.85 -0.35
N VAL A 311 -14.55 3.53 0.28
CA VAL A 311 -15.64 4.22 -0.43
C VAL A 311 -15.09 5.29 -1.37
N LEU A 312 -14.11 6.08 -0.91
CA LEU A 312 -13.47 7.08 -1.78
C LEU A 312 -12.63 6.43 -2.89
N ALA A 313 -11.92 5.35 -2.59
CA ALA A 313 -11.15 4.58 -3.59
C ALA A 313 -12.05 4.04 -4.70
N ILE A 314 -13.22 3.48 -4.38
CA ILE A 314 -14.18 3.01 -5.38
C ILE A 314 -14.78 4.17 -6.19
N ARG A 315 -15.08 5.29 -5.54
CA ARG A 315 -15.57 6.48 -6.24
C ARG A 315 -14.55 6.97 -7.26
N ASP A 316 -13.29 7.04 -6.85
CA ASP A 316 -12.19 7.44 -7.72
C ASP A 316 -11.95 6.42 -8.84
N LEU A 317 -11.97 5.12 -8.55
CA LEU A 317 -11.82 4.07 -9.56
C LEU A 317 -12.92 4.14 -10.63
N ILE A 318 -14.18 4.35 -10.23
CA ILE A 318 -15.28 4.54 -11.18
C ILE A 318 -15.03 5.77 -12.05
N ALA A 319 -14.65 6.90 -11.44
CA ALA A 319 -14.32 8.12 -12.17
C ALA A 319 -13.10 7.94 -13.09
N ALA A 320 -12.07 7.22 -12.65
CA ALA A 320 -10.88 6.91 -13.42
C ALA A 320 -11.22 6.10 -14.69
N VAL A 321 -12.11 5.11 -14.56
CA VAL A 321 -12.60 4.32 -15.70
C VAL A 321 -13.43 5.19 -16.66
N GLU A 322 -14.29 6.08 -16.17
CA GLU A 322 -15.12 6.94 -16.99
C GLU A 322 -14.33 8.04 -17.71
N GLN A 323 -13.27 8.55 -17.07
CA GLN A 323 -12.43 9.65 -17.58
C GLN A 323 -11.16 9.17 -18.29
N ASP A 324 -10.95 7.87 -18.38
CA ASP A 324 -9.75 7.24 -18.96
C ASP A 324 -8.44 7.77 -18.37
N ARG A 325 -8.37 7.85 -17.03
CA ARG A 325 -7.18 8.24 -16.26
C ARG A 325 -6.78 7.15 -15.28
N ASP A 326 -5.57 7.23 -14.73
CA ASP A 326 -5.19 6.36 -13.61
C ASP A 326 -5.93 6.80 -12.32
N PRO A 327 -6.28 5.86 -11.41
CA PRO A 327 -6.78 6.19 -10.09
C PRO A 327 -5.67 6.79 -9.20
N GLU A 328 -6.06 7.51 -8.14
CA GLU A 328 -5.13 8.16 -7.19
C GLU A 328 -4.12 7.20 -6.55
N ALA A 329 -4.55 6.02 -6.14
CA ALA A 329 -3.67 4.95 -5.65
C ALA A 329 -3.56 3.86 -6.73
N SER A 330 -2.80 4.12 -7.77
CA SER A 330 -2.72 3.25 -8.94
C SER A 330 -1.85 2.01 -8.71
N ILE A 331 -1.99 1.02 -9.58
CA ILE A 331 -1.10 -0.15 -9.61
C ILE A 331 0.37 0.24 -9.87
N ARG A 332 0.62 1.36 -10.60
CA ARG A 332 1.98 1.86 -10.84
C ARG A 332 2.60 2.40 -9.55
N ASP A 333 1.81 3.10 -8.73
CA ASP A 333 2.23 3.57 -7.41
C ASP A 333 2.54 2.40 -6.48
N ALA A 334 1.67 1.39 -6.44
CA ALA A 334 1.89 0.19 -5.64
C ALA A 334 3.13 -0.61 -6.10
N ARG A 335 3.40 -0.66 -7.41
CA ARG A 335 4.64 -1.23 -7.96
C ARG A 335 5.86 -0.44 -7.50
N THR A 336 5.81 0.89 -7.49
CA THR A 336 6.91 1.74 -7.00
C THR A 336 7.16 1.51 -5.51
N ALA A 337 6.11 1.46 -4.69
CA ALA A 337 6.24 1.13 -3.26
C ALA A 337 6.86 -0.27 -3.05
N LEU A 338 6.45 -1.27 -3.84
CA LEU A 338 7.06 -2.61 -3.83
C LEU A 338 8.55 -2.55 -4.24
N GLU A 339 8.90 -1.75 -5.25
CA GLU A 339 10.28 -1.60 -5.69
C GLU A 339 11.17 -1.01 -4.59
N MET A 340 10.66 -0.06 -3.80
CA MET A 340 11.37 0.45 -2.62
C MET A 340 11.57 -0.64 -1.55
N ILE A 341 10.59 -1.50 -1.31
CA ILE A 341 10.72 -2.66 -0.40
C ILE A 341 11.83 -3.60 -0.89
N VAL A 342 11.79 -3.99 -2.16
CA VAL A 342 12.76 -4.92 -2.77
C VAL A 342 14.16 -4.34 -2.79
N ALA A 343 14.30 -3.02 -3.01
CA ALA A 343 15.58 -2.32 -3.06
C ALA A 343 16.39 -2.44 -1.77
N LEU A 344 15.73 -2.44 -0.60
CA LEU A 344 16.41 -2.66 0.68
C LEU A 344 17.11 -4.03 0.71
N PHE A 345 16.41 -5.08 0.31
CA PHE A 345 16.99 -6.43 0.27
C PHE A 345 18.01 -6.59 -0.85
N GLU A 346 17.83 -5.93 -1.99
CA GLU A 346 18.81 -5.95 -3.07
C GLU A 346 20.11 -5.28 -2.66
N SER A 347 20.05 -4.12 -2.01
CA SER A 347 21.22 -3.46 -1.43
C SER A 347 21.91 -4.35 -0.40
N HIS A 348 21.13 -4.94 0.53
CA HIS A 348 21.67 -5.88 1.51
C HIS A 348 22.41 -7.07 0.86
N ARG A 349 21.81 -7.68 -0.20
CA ARG A 349 22.42 -8.78 -0.96
C ARG A 349 23.76 -8.38 -1.57
N GLN A 350 23.90 -7.12 -1.96
CA GLN A 350 25.15 -6.54 -2.49
C GLN A 350 26.08 -5.99 -1.40
N GLY A 351 25.93 -6.45 -0.13
CA GLY A 351 26.77 -6.03 1.00
C GLY A 351 26.50 -4.63 1.51
N GLY A 352 25.31 -4.08 1.26
CA GLY A 352 24.92 -2.72 1.63
C GLY A 352 25.33 -1.67 0.59
N ALA A 353 25.68 -2.09 -0.62
CA ALA A 353 25.99 -1.18 -1.70
C ALA A 353 24.76 -0.39 -2.16
N ARG A 354 24.97 0.78 -2.73
CA ARG A 354 23.93 1.55 -3.40
C ARG A 354 23.36 0.76 -4.58
N VAL A 355 22.04 0.74 -4.70
CA VAL A 355 21.30 0.21 -5.84
C VAL A 355 20.47 1.32 -6.46
N ASP A 356 20.57 1.49 -7.78
CA ASP A 356 19.85 2.54 -8.51
C ASP A 356 18.47 2.06 -8.96
N PHE A 357 17.51 2.99 -9.07
CA PHE A 357 16.18 2.75 -9.63
C PHE A 357 16.12 3.15 -11.11
N PRO A 358 15.37 2.41 -11.94
CA PRO A 358 14.65 1.17 -11.60
C PRO A 358 15.62 0.00 -11.36
N LEU A 359 15.25 -0.90 -10.44
CA LEU A 359 16.05 -2.07 -10.13
C LEU A 359 16.18 -2.99 -11.34
N ALA A 360 17.40 -3.44 -11.65
CA ALA A 360 17.65 -4.45 -12.68
C ALA A 360 17.16 -5.85 -12.27
N ASN A 361 17.32 -6.19 -10.98
CA ASN A 361 16.83 -7.45 -10.42
C ASN A 361 15.30 -7.40 -10.20
N ARG A 362 14.58 -8.27 -10.90
CA ARG A 362 13.11 -8.33 -10.83
C ARG A 362 12.59 -9.45 -9.93
N ASP A 363 13.49 -10.31 -9.42
CA ASP A 363 13.16 -11.43 -8.54
C ASP A 363 13.36 -11.03 -7.07
N ASN A 364 12.96 -11.91 -6.12
CA ASN A 364 13.19 -11.66 -4.70
C ASN A 364 14.69 -11.80 -4.37
N PRO A 365 15.38 -10.73 -3.93
CA PRO A 365 16.84 -10.76 -3.70
C PRO A 365 17.27 -11.76 -2.62
N LEU A 366 16.38 -12.09 -1.66
CA LEU A 366 16.69 -13.05 -0.61
C LEU A 366 16.90 -14.47 -1.13
N THR A 367 16.32 -14.83 -2.29
CA THR A 367 16.55 -16.14 -2.94
C THR A 367 17.93 -16.26 -3.58
N GLN A 368 18.62 -15.14 -3.74
CA GLN A 368 19.92 -15.04 -4.39
C GLN A 368 21.07 -14.82 -3.40
N LEU A 369 20.78 -14.88 -2.09
CA LEU A 369 21.82 -14.83 -1.06
C LEU A 369 22.67 -16.10 -1.10
N THR A 370 24.01 -15.94 -1.05
CA THR A 370 24.94 -17.06 -0.92
C THR A 370 25.01 -17.54 0.51
N ALA A 371 25.22 -18.83 0.71
CA ALA A 371 25.65 -19.37 1.98
C ALA A 371 27.08 -18.87 2.26
N LYS A 372 27.28 -18.17 3.39
CA LYS A 372 28.61 -17.89 3.90
C LYS A 372 29.05 -19.03 4.80
#